data_5a8ae64d17ce39670c0780a6d25b9c94
#
_entry.id   5a8ae64d17ce39670c0780a6d25b9c94
#
_cell.length_a   1.000
_cell.length_b   1.000
_cell.length_c   1.000
_cell.angle_alpha   90.00
_cell.angle_beta   90.00
_cell.angle_gamma   90.00
#
_symmetry.space_group_name_H-M   'P 1'
#
loop_
_entity.id
_entity.type
_entity.pdbx_description
1 polymer ?
#
loop_
_entity_poly.entity_id
_entity_poly.type
_entity_poly.pdbx_seq_one_letter_code
_entity_poly.pdbx_strand_id
1 'polypeptide(L)'
;ICCPDVDVSCVDTVGKKAAFIQQAAVALKLRNLHGVHARVETLTTPFDLISCRAFASLPDFVTWSRSALAAPHGVWLAMKGKHPEDEIAALPADVAVFHVEQLTVPGLDAERCIVWLRVKN
;
A
#
# COMPACT_ATOMS: atom_id res chain seq x y z
N ILE A 1 4.25 -14.36 5.95
CA ILE A 1 4.07 -15.33 7.05
C ILE A 1 2.76 -16.09 6.87
N CYS A 2 1.66 -15.36 6.83
CA CYS A 2 0.32 -15.99 6.78
C CYS A 2 -0.07 -16.50 5.41
N CYS A 3 0.51 -15.96 4.35
CA CYS A 3 0.14 -16.26 2.96
C CYS A 3 1.39 -16.59 2.15
N PRO A 4 1.93 -17.81 2.26
CA PRO A 4 3.19 -18.16 1.58
C PRO A 4 3.10 -18.10 0.05
N ASP A 5 1.91 -18.14 -0.51
CA ASP A 5 1.70 -18.06 -1.97
C ASP A 5 1.60 -16.62 -2.48
N VAL A 6 1.59 -15.64 -1.58
CA VAL A 6 1.57 -14.22 -1.93
C VAL A 6 2.98 -13.66 -1.89
N ASP A 7 3.42 -13.08 -2.99
CA ASP A 7 4.72 -12.44 -3.10
C ASP A 7 4.61 -10.98 -2.62
N VAL A 8 5.38 -10.60 -1.60
CA VAL A 8 5.28 -9.30 -0.94
C VAL A 8 6.60 -8.56 -1.09
N SER A 9 6.52 -7.35 -1.64
CA SER A 9 7.65 -6.43 -1.72
C SER A 9 7.38 -5.23 -0.83
N CYS A 10 8.30 -4.98 0.12
CA CYS A 10 8.24 -3.81 0.99
C CYS A 10 9.23 -2.79 0.47
N VAL A 11 8.74 -1.67 0.00
CA VAL A 11 9.52 -0.62 -0.66
C VAL A 11 9.77 0.52 0.31
N ASP A 12 11.02 0.92 0.45
CA ASP A 12 11.39 2.05 1.30
C ASP A 12 12.54 2.83 0.65
N THR A 13 12.52 4.15 0.81
CA THR A 13 13.59 5.03 0.32
C THR A 13 14.81 5.02 1.23
N VAL A 14 14.68 4.50 2.45
CA VAL A 14 15.78 4.40 3.41
C VAL A 14 16.43 3.02 3.29
N GLY A 15 17.67 2.98 2.81
CA GLY A 15 18.39 1.72 2.58
C GLY A 15 18.48 0.82 3.79
N LYS A 16 18.68 1.40 4.98
CA LYS A 16 18.76 0.62 6.23
C LYS A 16 17.46 -0.11 6.55
N LYS A 17 16.31 0.52 6.27
CA LYS A 17 14.99 -0.08 6.50
C LYS A 17 14.74 -1.22 5.51
N ALA A 18 15.06 -1.02 4.24
CA ALA A 18 14.93 -2.06 3.23
C ALA A 18 15.85 -3.25 3.55
N ALA A 19 17.09 -2.99 3.96
CA ALA A 19 18.04 -4.03 4.37
C ALA A 19 17.53 -4.81 5.59
N PHE A 20 16.94 -4.13 6.57
CA PHE A 20 16.35 -4.79 7.74
C PHE A 20 15.24 -5.76 7.34
N ILE A 21 14.36 -5.33 6.42
CA ILE A 21 13.27 -6.18 5.91
C ILE A 21 13.86 -7.43 5.25
N GLN A 22 14.89 -7.28 4.44
CA GLN A 22 15.54 -8.40 3.77
C GLN A 22 16.22 -9.34 4.77
N GLN A 23 16.85 -8.81 5.80
CA GLN A 23 17.45 -9.60 6.88
C GLN A 23 16.36 -10.39 7.64
N ALA A 24 15.24 -9.77 7.92
CA ALA A 24 14.10 -10.43 8.58
C ALA A 24 13.55 -11.57 7.71
N ALA A 25 13.44 -11.35 6.40
CA ALA A 25 13.02 -12.38 5.46
C ALA A 25 13.93 -13.59 5.50
N VAL A 26 15.24 -13.38 5.53
CA VAL A 26 16.23 -14.48 5.63
C VAL A 26 16.12 -15.18 6.99
N ALA A 27 16.09 -14.40 8.07
CA ALA A 27 16.06 -14.96 9.43
C ALA A 27 14.80 -15.81 9.69
N LEU A 28 13.66 -15.38 9.13
CA LEU A 28 12.38 -16.07 9.27
C LEU A 28 12.13 -17.08 8.13
N LYS A 29 13.08 -17.23 7.20
CA LYS A 29 12.98 -18.12 6.05
C LYS A 29 11.75 -17.84 5.18
N LEU A 30 11.46 -16.56 4.97
CA LEU A 30 10.34 -16.11 4.15
C LEU A 30 10.83 -15.88 2.72
N ARG A 31 10.53 -16.81 1.83
CA ARG A 31 10.95 -16.72 0.41
C ARG A 31 10.13 -15.73 -0.39
N ASN A 32 8.96 -15.39 0.11
CA ASN A 32 7.98 -14.51 -0.56
C ASN A 32 8.04 -13.06 -0.05
N LEU A 33 9.00 -12.70 0.80
CA LEU A 33 9.17 -11.35 1.31
C LEU A 33 10.46 -10.74 0.77
N HIS A 34 10.35 -9.55 0.18
CA HIS A 34 11.47 -8.82 -0.42
C HIS A 34 11.53 -7.39 0.14
N GLY A 35 12.72 -6.97 0.58
CA GLY A 35 12.98 -5.58 0.90
C GLY A 35 13.55 -4.87 -0.33
N VAL A 36 12.92 -3.78 -0.74
CA VAL A 36 13.30 -3.04 -1.95
C VAL A 36 13.69 -1.61 -1.58
N HIS A 37 14.94 -1.25 -1.84
CA HIS A 37 15.41 0.11 -1.64
C HIS A 37 15.16 0.91 -2.92
N ALA A 38 14.05 1.65 -2.95
CA ALA A 38 13.66 2.44 -4.11
C ALA A 38 12.62 3.48 -3.74
N ARG A 39 12.43 4.45 -4.62
CA ARG A 39 11.25 5.31 -4.60
C ARG A 39 10.13 4.62 -5.37
N VAL A 40 8.90 4.66 -4.84
CA VAL A 40 7.78 3.96 -5.44
C VAL A 40 7.49 4.42 -6.88
N GLU A 41 7.68 5.70 -7.17
CA GLU A 41 7.45 6.24 -8.52
C GLU A 41 8.42 5.70 -9.58
N THR A 42 9.52 5.07 -9.16
CA THR A 42 10.48 4.44 -10.09
C THR A 42 10.13 2.99 -10.42
N LEU A 43 9.17 2.41 -9.73
CA LEU A 43 8.78 1.02 -9.93
C LEU A 43 7.86 0.90 -11.14
N THR A 44 8.16 -0.04 -12.03
CA THR A 44 7.37 -0.30 -13.22
C THR A 44 6.84 -1.73 -13.28
N THR A 45 7.30 -2.61 -12.40
CA THR A 45 6.78 -3.97 -12.28
C THR A 45 5.35 -3.92 -11.77
N PRO A 46 4.38 -4.56 -12.46
CA PRO A 46 2.99 -4.48 -12.03
C PRO A 46 2.70 -5.32 -10.81
N PHE A 47 2.04 -4.71 -9.84
CA PHE A 47 1.55 -5.39 -8.63
C PHE A 47 0.02 -5.42 -8.64
N ASP A 48 -0.56 -6.52 -8.21
CA ASP A 48 -2.01 -6.68 -8.11
C ASP A 48 -2.61 -5.85 -6.98
N LEU A 49 -1.84 -5.66 -5.92
CA LEU A 49 -2.25 -4.91 -4.74
C LEU A 49 -1.10 -4.04 -4.26
N ILE A 50 -1.38 -2.78 -4.02
CA ILE A 50 -0.43 -1.85 -3.41
C ILE A 50 -1.06 -1.31 -2.14
N SER A 51 -0.39 -1.48 -1.02
CA SER A 51 -0.86 -0.96 0.27
C SER A 51 0.12 0.03 0.86
N CYS A 52 -0.39 0.92 1.71
CA CYS A 52 0.44 1.86 2.44
C CYS A 52 -0.14 2.13 3.83
N ARG A 53 0.75 2.59 4.71
CA ARG A 53 0.41 3.10 6.02
C ARG A 53 1.29 4.31 6.31
N ALA A 54 0.66 5.42 6.71
CA ALA A 54 1.38 6.66 7.06
C ALA A 54 2.36 7.12 5.96
N PHE A 55 1.97 6.94 4.71
CA PHE A 55 2.83 7.23 3.56
C PHE A 55 2.66 8.65 3.06
N ALA A 56 1.43 9.01 2.66
CA ALA A 56 1.12 10.30 2.05
C ALA A 56 -0.39 10.51 2.03
N SER A 57 -0.84 11.63 1.44
CA SER A 57 -2.25 11.81 1.11
C SER A 57 -2.69 10.76 0.08
N LEU A 58 -3.99 10.50 -0.02
CA LEU A 58 -4.52 9.58 -1.03
C LEU A 58 -4.16 9.99 -2.46
N PRO A 59 -4.30 11.28 -2.85
CA PRO A 59 -3.88 11.69 -4.19
C PRO A 59 -2.42 11.40 -4.49
N ASP A 60 -1.53 11.69 -3.56
CA ASP A 60 -0.09 11.45 -3.73
C ASP A 60 0.22 9.95 -3.79
N PHE A 61 -0.38 9.17 -2.92
CA PHE A 61 -0.21 7.72 -2.91
C PHE A 61 -0.57 7.11 -4.26
N VAL A 62 -1.74 7.45 -4.78
CA VAL A 62 -2.23 6.95 -6.07
C VAL A 62 -1.32 7.41 -7.20
N THR A 63 -0.97 8.70 -7.23
CA THR A 63 -0.16 9.28 -8.30
C THR A 63 1.24 8.66 -8.34
N TRP A 64 1.89 8.54 -7.18
CA TRP A 64 3.26 8.06 -7.12
C TRP A 64 3.40 6.56 -7.34
N SER A 65 2.37 5.77 -7.01
CA SER A 65 2.42 4.31 -7.15
C SER A 65 1.69 3.78 -8.39
N ARG A 66 1.10 4.65 -9.18
CA ARG A 66 0.28 4.25 -10.34
C ARG A 66 1.04 3.40 -11.36
N SER A 67 2.30 3.74 -11.61
CA SER A 67 3.13 2.99 -12.57
C SER A 67 3.41 1.55 -12.14
N ALA A 68 3.26 1.25 -10.85
CA ALA A 68 3.48 -0.08 -10.28
C ALA A 68 2.18 -0.87 -10.12
N LEU A 69 1.02 -0.28 -10.45
CA LEU A 69 -0.27 -0.97 -10.31
C LEU A 69 -0.62 -1.73 -11.58
N ALA A 70 -0.98 -2.99 -11.43
CA ALA A 70 -1.42 -3.82 -12.55
C ALA A 70 -2.75 -3.29 -13.12
N ALA A 71 -2.79 -3.03 -14.43
CA ALA A 71 -4.02 -2.61 -15.09
C ALA A 71 -4.68 -3.81 -15.76
N PRO A 72 -6.01 -3.87 -15.78
CA PRO A 72 -7.01 -2.96 -15.20
C PRO A 72 -7.49 -3.33 -13.80
N HIS A 73 -7.02 -4.43 -13.22
CA HIS A 73 -7.61 -5.05 -12.02
C HIS A 73 -6.86 -4.73 -10.71
N GLY A 74 -5.77 -3.99 -10.78
CA GLY A 74 -4.99 -3.64 -9.58
C GLY A 74 -5.79 -2.79 -8.59
N VAL A 75 -5.50 -2.98 -7.29
CA VAL A 75 -6.21 -2.32 -6.20
C VAL A 75 -5.21 -1.65 -5.27
N TRP A 76 -5.52 -0.43 -4.84
CA TRP A 76 -4.82 0.24 -3.75
C TRP A 76 -5.57 0.05 -2.44
N LEU A 77 -4.83 -0.20 -1.37
CA LEU A 77 -5.33 -0.22 0.00
C LEU A 77 -4.57 0.81 0.83
N ALA A 78 -5.25 1.84 1.28
CA ALA A 78 -4.65 2.86 2.13
C ALA A 78 -5.18 2.73 3.55
N MET A 79 -4.28 2.54 4.51
CA MET A 79 -4.63 2.50 5.92
C MET A 79 -4.62 3.93 6.46
N LYS A 80 -5.76 4.38 6.98
CA LYS A 80 -5.95 5.74 7.49
C LYS A 80 -6.51 5.70 8.92
N GLY A 81 -6.41 6.84 9.60
CA GLY A 81 -7.04 7.02 10.91
C GLY A 81 -8.53 7.30 10.73
N LYS A 82 -8.89 8.57 10.65
CA LYS A 82 -10.25 8.99 10.35
C LYS A 82 -10.58 8.80 8.89
N HIS A 83 -11.88 8.75 8.58
CA HIS A 83 -12.36 8.75 7.20
C HIS A 83 -11.79 9.99 6.47
N PRO A 84 -10.98 9.80 5.42
CA PRO A 84 -10.26 10.90 4.77
C PRO A 84 -11.09 11.61 3.70
N GLU A 85 -12.18 12.25 4.07
CA GLU A 85 -13.13 12.86 3.14
C GLU A 85 -12.49 13.89 2.20
N ASP A 86 -11.63 14.75 2.74
CA ASP A 86 -10.94 15.78 1.95
C ASP A 86 -9.97 15.17 0.95
N GLU A 87 -9.25 14.14 1.36
CA GLU A 87 -8.32 13.42 0.48
C GLU A 87 -9.05 12.68 -0.63
N ILE A 88 -10.20 12.07 -0.31
CA ILE A 88 -11.04 11.39 -1.30
C ILE A 88 -11.57 12.39 -2.33
N ALA A 89 -12.00 13.56 -1.88
CA ALA A 89 -12.50 14.61 -2.78
C ALA A 89 -11.42 15.14 -3.73
N ALA A 90 -10.15 15.06 -3.32
CA ALA A 90 -9.02 15.54 -4.11
C ALA A 90 -8.43 14.49 -5.07
N LEU A 91 -8.98 13.26 -5.12
CA LEU A 91 -8.50 12.20 -6.00
C LEU A 91 -8.67 12.56 -7.48
N PRO A 92 -7.78 12.05 -8.37
CA PRO A 92 -7.97 12.18 -9.81
C PRO A 92 -9.33 11.62 -10.24
N ALA A 93 -9.90 12.22 -11.30
CA ALA A 93 -11.24 11.85 -11.78
C ALA A 93 -11.33 10.39 -12.24
N ASP A 94 -10.23 9.78 -12.65
CA ASP A 94 -10.18 8.40 -13.11
C ASP A 94 -9.88 7.38 -12.01
N VAL A 95 -9.83 7.81 -10.76
CA VAL A 95 -9.64 6.95 -9.59
C VAL A 95 -10.90 6.93 -8.75
N ALA A 96 -11.37 5.74 -8.39
CA ALA A 96 -12.57 5.56 -7.59
C ALA A 96 -12.26 4.91 -6.26
N VAL A 97 -12.84 5.43 -5.19
CA VAL A 97 -12.96 4.72 -3.91
C VAL A 97 -14.20 3.85 -4.02
N PHE A 98 -14.03 2.54 -3.92
CA PHE A 98 -15.17 1.63 -4.02
C PHE A 98 -15.57 1.01 -2.68
N HIS A 99 -14.76 1.19 -1.65
CA HIS A 99 -15.08 0.71 -0.31
C HIS A 99 -14.24 1.44 0.74
N VAL A 100 -14.86 1.75 1.88
CA VAL A 100 -14.15 2.22 3.08
C VAL A 100 -14.60 1.35 4.23
N GLU A 101 -13.67 0.66 4.86
CA GLU A 101 -13.94 -0.24 5.97
C GLU A 101 -13.44 0.36 7.27
N GLN A 102 -14.32 0.52 8.25
CA GLN A 102 -13.94 0.93 9.59
C GLN A 102 -13.39 -0.26 10.35
N LEU A 103 -12.25 -0.05 11.03
CA LEU A 103 -11.57 -1.09 11.77
C LEU A 103 -11.71 -0.85 13.28
N THR A 104 -11.90 -1.95 14.01
CA THR A 104 -11.81 -1.96 15.47
C THR A 104 -10.56 -2.72 15.86
N VAL A 105 -9.59 -2.03 16.46
CA VAL A 105 -8.36 -2.66 16.93
C VAL A 105 -8.48 -2.87 18.44
N PRO A 106 -8.44 -4.11 18.93
CA PRO A 106 -8.54 -4.39 20.36
C PRO A 106 -7.48 -3.63 21.17
N GLY A 107 -7.92 -2.95 22.22
CA GLY A 107 -7.04 -2.16 23.07
C GLY A 107 -6.65 -0.78 22.52
N LEU A 108 -7.07 -0.43 21.32
CA LEU A 108 -6.80 0.87 20.71
C LEU A 108 -8.06 1.72 20.70
N ASP A 109 -8.03 2.86 21.40
CA ASP A 109 -9.13 3.84 21.40
C ASP A 109 -8.83 4.94 20.37
N ALA A 110 -8.88 4.59 19.09
CA ALA A 110 -8.62 5.50 17.99
C ALA A 110 -9.33 5.01 16.73
N GLU A 111 -9.76 5.97 15.91
CA GLU A 111 -10.36 5.65 14.62
C GLU A 111 -9.33 5.10 13.66
N ARG A 112 -9.69 4.02 12.96
CA ARG A 112 -8.87 3.40 11.90
C ARG A 112 -9.78 2.92 10.79
N CYS A 113 -9.36 3.10 9.56
CA CYS A 113 -10.08 2.59 8.41
C CYS A 113 -9.13 2.15 7.30
N ILE A 114 -9.65 1.31 6.39
CA ILE A 114 -8.98 0.97 5.15
C ILE A 114 -9.80 1.55 4.00
N VAL A 115 -9.13 2.29 3.13
CA VAL A 115 -9.73 2.85 1.91
C VAL A 115 -9.30 2.00 0.73
N TRP A 116 -10.26 1.51 -0.03
CA TRP A 116 -10.06 0.67 -1.21
C TRP A 116 -10.29 1.49 -2.45
N LEU A 117 -9.27 1.56 -3.32
CA LEU A 117 -9.30 2.38 -4.52
C LEU A 117 -8.95 1.55 -5.75
N ARG A 118 -9.44 2.00 -6.90
CA ARG A 118 -9.09 1.41 -8.20
C ARG A 118 -9.19 2.46 -9.29
N VAL A 119 -8.58 2.17 -10.43
CA VAL A 119 -8.76 2.99 -11.63
C VAL A 119 -10.14 2.71 -12.21
N LYS A 120 -10.86 3.76 -12.56
CA LYS A 120 -12.16 3.64 -13.25
C LYS A 120 -11.95 3.13 -14.67
N ASN A 121 -12.81 2.25 -15.09
CA ASN A 121 -12.82 1.77 -16.47
C ASN A 121 -13.70 2.65 -17.37
#